data_b77c258a480a2465f87c6c673705e98f
#
_entry.id   b77c258a480a2465f87c6c673705e98f
#
_cell.length_a   1.000
_cell.length_b   1.000
_cell.length_c   1.000
_cell.angle_alpha   90.00
_cell.angle_beta   90.00
_cell.angle_gamma   90.00
#
_symmetry.space_group_name_H-M   'P 1'
#
loop_
_entity.id
_entity.type
_entity.pdbx_description
1 polymer ?
#
loop_
_entity_poly.entity_id
_entity_poly.type
_entity_poly.pdbx_seq_one_letter_code
_entity_poly.pdbx_strand_id
1 'polypeptide(L)'
;MQKHRKFIGDKRFYLMVLGVAMPIMIQNGITNFVSLLDNIMVGQVGTEQMSGVAIVNQLLFIYNLCIFGGVSGAGIFTAQYFGQGNDEGVRNTFRFKLWIGVILTAAAITIFLGAHEPLIRLYLTGDQGSQDMNATLAYGISYMKVMLVGLPPFLFVQLYASTLRECGETMLPMKAGITAVFVNLVFNYILIYGKFGAPQLGVVGAAAATVLSRYVEMAIVLIRTHGNKEKYRFTKHLYRTIRVPAALTKQILIKGTPLMLNETFWAGGVAILMQCYSVRGLNVVAAMNISNTISNLFNVVFIALGDSVAIIVGQLLGAGRMEEAKDTDTKLIAFSVLLCIVIGALMALVAPLFPRLYNTTDEVRHMAAIFIVEVAMFMPVNAFLHASYFTLRSGGKTIITFLFDSVFIWVVSVPVAFCLSRFTGLSIYAIYFMVMSVDLIKCVIGFVLVKKGVWLQNIVAE
;
A
#
# COMPACT_ATOMS: atom_id res chain seq x y z
N MET A 1 -16.58 -39.69 -5.06
CA MET A 1 -15.37 -39.00 -5.55
C MET A 1 -15.78 -37.67 -6.19
N GLN A 2 -15.80 -36.55 -5.46
CA GLN A 2 -15.94 -35.22 -6.08
C GLN A 2 -14.65 -34.96 -6.86
N LYS A 3 -14.77 -34.84 -8.22
CA LYS A 3 -13.69 -34.31 -9.06
C LYS A 3 -13.31 -32.93 -8.51
N HIS A 4 -12.20 -32.81 -7.77
CA HIS A 4 -11.65 -31.52 -7.35
C HIS A 4 -11.43 -30.67 -8.62
N ARG A 5 -12.27 -29.65 -8.81
CA ARG A 5 -12.07 -28.67 -9.88
C ARG A 5 -10.82 -27.89 -9.54
N LYS A 6 -9.76 -28.07 -10.30
CA LYS A 6 -8.40 -27.56 -10.03
C LYS A 6 -8.34 -26.04 -9.79
N PHE A 7 -9.26 -25.28 -10.35
CA PHE A 7 -9.25 -23.80 -10.33
C PHE A 7 -10.48 -23.18 -9.65
N ILE A 8 -11.45 -23.98 -9.22
CA ILE A 8 -12.71 -23.51 -8.66
C ILE A 8 -12.83 -24.05 -7.24
N GLY A 9 -12.96 -23.12 -6.28
CA GLY A 9 -13.22 -23.43 -4.88
C GLY A 9 -14.68 -23.80 -4.63
N ASP A 10 -14.95 -24.34 -3.46
CA ASP A 10 -16.30 -24.53 -2.94
C ASP A 10 -16.81 -23.24 -2.27
N LYS A 11 -18.05 -23.25 -1.79
CA LYS A 11 -18.64 -22.12 -1.10
C LYS A 11 -17.85 -21.70 0.15
N ARG A 12 -17.27 -22.67 0.87
CA ARG A 12 -16.50 -22.40 2.09
C ARG A 12 -15.20 -21.67 1.75
N PHE A 13 -14.53 -22.08 0.67
CA PHE A 13 -13.34 -21.40 0.15
C PHE A 13 -13.63 -19.92 -0.14
N TYR A 14 -14.69 -19.62 -0.92
CA TYR A 14 -15.00 -18.24 -1.26
C TYR A 14 -15.41 -17.40 -0.04
N LEU A 15 -16.15 -17.98 0.92
CA LEU A 15 -16.50 -17.29 2.16
C LEU A 15 -15.25 -16.98 3.00
N MET A 16 -14.28 -17.89 3.05
CA MET A 16 -13.00 -17.68 3.74
C MET A 16 -12.20 -16.55 3.07
N VAL A 17 -12.05 -16.59 1.76
CA VAL A 17 -11.31 -15.58 0.99
C VAL A 17 -11.96 -14.21 1.13
N LEU A 18 -13.28 -14.12 0.92
CA LEU A 18 -14.01 -12.87 1.04
C LEU A 18 -14.02 -12.35 2.48
N GLY A 19 -14.04 -13.24 3.48
CA GLY A 19 -13.91 -12.86 4.90
C GLY A 19 -12.61 -12.15 5.22
N VAL A 20 -11.54 -12.44 4.50
CA VAL A 20 -10.24 -11.77 4.62
C VAL A 20 -10.15 -10.57 3.69
N ALA A 21 -10.48 -10.73 2.41
CA ALA A 21 -10.26 -9.72 1.37
C ALA A 21 -11.25 -8.53 1.45
N MET A 22 -12.54 -8.79 1.68
CA MET A 22 -13.56 -7.73 1.68
C MET A 22 -13.32 -6.63 2.72
N PRO A 23 -12.96 -6.95 3.99
CA PRO A 23 -12.63 -5.90 4.94
C PRO A 23 -11.43 -5.05 4.50
N ILE A 24 -10.41 -5.67 3.89
CA ILE A 24 -9.22 -4.96 3.38
C ILE A 24 -9.63 -4.06 2.19
N MET A 25 -10.43 -4.58 1.25
CA MET A 25 -10.94 -3.81 0.12
C MET A 25 -11.75 -2.60 0.57
N ILE A 26 -12.68 -2.79 1.50
CA ILE A 26 -13.54 -1.72 2.03
C ILE A 26 -12.69 -0.66 2.74
N GLN A 27 -11.75 -1.06 3.58
CA GLN A 27 -10.86 -0.14 4.29
C GLN A 27 -10.03 0.69 3.30
N ASN A 28 -9.36 0.04 2.34
CA ASN A 28 -8.51 0.73 1.37
C ASN A 28 -9.32 1.63 0.43
N GLY A 29 -10.49 1.17 -0.02
CA GLY A 29 -11.40 1.97 -0.86
C GLY A 29 -11.88 3.24 -0.16
N ILE A 30 -12.32 3.13 1.09
CA ILE A 30 -12.77 4.28 1.89
C ILE A 30 -11.59 5.22 2.18
N THR A 31 -10.42 4.69 2.52
CA THR A 31 -9.22 5.50 2.77
C THR A 31 -8.82 6.30 1.52
N ASN A 32 -8.82 5.68 0.35
CA ASN A 32 -8.50 6.37 -0.90
C ASN A 32 -9.53 7.46 -1.23
N PHE A 33 -10.82 7.17 -1.05
CA PHE A 33 -11.88 8.15 -1.28
C PHE A 33 -11.77 9.36 -0.36
N VAL A 34 -11.48 9.14 0.92
CA VAL A 34 -11.35 10.24 1.88
C VAL A 34 -10.07 11.03 1.67
N SER A 35 -8.96 10.39 1.29
CA SER A 35 -7.75 11.11 0.91
C SER A 35 -8.00 12.07 -0.27
N LEU A 36 -8.89 11.70 -1.20
CA LEU A 36 -9.33 12.60 -2.26
C LEU A 36 -10.12 13.79 -1.70
N LEU A 37 -11.05 13.56 -0.76
CA LEU A 37 -11.81 14.63 -0.11
C LEU A 37 -10.91 15.57 0.70
N ASP A 38 -9.94 15.03 1.43
CA ASP A 38 -8.96 15.82 2.20
C ASP A 38 -8.16 16.75 1.28
N ASN A 39 -7.70 16.25 0.14
CA ASN A 39 -6.99 17.07 -0.86
C ASN A 39 -7.87 18.20 -1.41
N ILE A 40 -9.16 17.91 -1.66
CA ILE A 40 -10.11 18.93 -2.12
C ILE A 40 -10.33 19.99 -1.02
N MET A 41 -10.52 19.59 0.23
CA MET A 41 -10.75 20.50 1.35
C MET A 41 -9.55 21.42 1.62
N VAL A 42 -8.33 20.88 1.57
CA VAL A 42 -7.10 21.66 1.70
C VAL A 42 -6.90 22.57 0.48
N GLY A 43 -7.23 22.09 -0.71
CA GLY A 43 -7.14 22.89 -1.95
C GLY A 43 -8.02 24.14 -1.96
N GLN A 44 -9.14 24.14 -1.20
CA GLN A 44 -10.02 25.31 -1.05
C GLN A 44 -9.45 26.39 -0.11
N VAL A 45 -8.42 26.08 0.68
CA VAL A 45 -7.80 27.05 1.60
C VAL A 45 -6.89 28.01 0.85
N GLY A 46 -6.14 27.53 -0.14
CA GLY A 46 -5.26 28.33 -1.00
C GLY A 46 -4.17 27.48 -1.65
N THR A 47 -3.53 28.05 -2.67
CA THR A 47 -2.54 27.33 -3.50
C THR A 47 -1.24 27.07 -2.76
N GLU A 48 -0.72 28.07 -2.01
CA GLU A 48 0.50 27.95 -1.22
C GLU A 48 0.32 26.93 -0.08
N GLN A 49 -0.85 26.94 0.54
CA GLN A 49 -1.25 25.98 1.58
C GLN A 49 -1.28 24.57 1.04
N MET A 50 -1.97 24.37 -0.07
CA MET A 50 -2.08 23.07 -0.74
C MET A 50 -0.72 22.53 -1.15
N SER A 51 0.14 23.38 -1.75
CA SER A 51 1.49 23.02 -2.16
C SER A 51 2.37 22.60 -0.97
N GLY A 52 2.33 23.34 0.13
CA GLY A 52 3.05 23.01 1.35
C GLY A 52 2.63 21.67 1.95
N VAL A 53 1.32 21.41 2.01
CA VAL A 53 0.76 20.14 2.48
C VAL A 53 1.15 18.97 1.54
N ALA A 54 1.09 19.17 0.23
CA ALA A 54 1.45 18.13 -0.74
C ALA A 54 2.92 17.70 -0.61
N ILE A 55 3.84 18.66 -0.45
CA ILE A 55 5.28 18.39 -0.23
C ILE A 55 5.48 17.56 1.05
N VAL A 56 4.86 17.97 2.16
CA VAL A 56 4.99 17.24 3.43
C VAL A 56 4.39 15.85 3.34
N ASN A 57 3.25 15.68 2.69
CA ASN A 57 2.64 14.36 2.47
C ASN A 57 3.55 13.44 1.65
N GLN A 58 4.31 13.97 0.67
CA GLN A 58 5.30 13.20 -0.07
C GLN A 58 6.46 12.72 0.84
N LEU A 59 6.92 13.57 1.76
CA LEU A 59 7.94 13.19 2.75
C LEU A 59 7.40 12.13 3.73
N LEU A 60 6.16 12.30 4.21
CA LEU A 60 5.51 11.33 5.09
C LEU A 60 5.22 10.00 4.38
N PHE A 61 4.99 10.01 3.07
CA PHE A 61 4.83 8.79 2.28
C PHE A 61 6.11 7.93 2.31
N ILE A 62 7.30 8.54 2.27
CA ILE A 62 8.57 7.82 2.42
C ILE A 62 8.64 7.13 3.79
N TYR A 63 8.27 7.83 4.86
CA TYR A 63 8.17 7.25 6.20
C TYR A 63 7.20 6.06 6.23
N ASN A 64 6.02 6.20 5.63
CA ASN A 64 5.02 5.14 5.57
C ASN A 64 5.56 3.89 4.85
N LEU A 65 6.29 4.05 3.75
CA LEU A 65 6.96 2.95 3.03
C LEU A 65 8.01 2.26 3.90
N CYS A 66 8.81 3.02 4.66
CA CYS A 66 9.81 2.45 5.56
C CYS A 66 9.15 1.61 6.67
N ILE A 67 8.07 2.12 7.28
CA ILE A 67 7.30 1.37 8.29
C ILE A 67 6.69 0.12 7.66
N PHE A 68 6.04 0.24 6.51
CA PHE A 68 5.44 -0.90 5.82
C PHE A 68 6.48 -1.98 5.48
N GLY A 69 7.60 -1.59 4.89
CA GLY A 69 8.70 -2.50 4.55
C GLY A 69 9.31 -3.17 5.79
N GLY A 70 9.58 -2.39 6.85
CA GLY A 70 10.15 -2.90 8.10
C GLY A 70 9.24 -3.90 8.83
N VAL A 71 7.93 -3.64 8.83
CA VAL A 71 6.92 -4.51 9.47
C VAL A 71 6.63 -5.76 8.64
N SER A 72 6.65 -5.64 7.31
CA SER A 72 6.22 -6.70 6.39
C SER A 72 7.15 -7.92 6.41
N GLY A 73 8.44 -7.73 6.66
CA GLY A 73 9.40 -8.82 6.80
C GLY A 73 9.08 -9.75 7.96
N ALA A 74 8.70 -9.19 9.11
CA ALA A 74 8.26 -9.96 10.27
C ALA A 74 6.86 -10.58 10.04
N GLY A 75 6.03 -9.98 9.19
CA GLY A 75 4.69 -10.42 8.90
C GLY A 75 4.61 -11.83 8.32
N ILE A 76 5.58 -12.21 7.49
CA ILE A 76 5.67 -13.57 6.93
C ILE A 76 5.79 -14.61 8.07
N PHE A 77 6.65 -14.33 9.04
CA PHE A 77 6.83 -15.20 10.22
C PHE A 77 5.59 -15.19 11.11
N THR A 78 4.95 -14.01 11.30
CA THR A 78 3.71 -13.92 12.10
C THR A 78 2.61 -14.80 11.54
N ALA A 79 2.36 -14.76 10.23
CA ALA A 79 1.34 -15.59 9.59
C ALA A 79 1.64 -17.09 9.73
N GLN A 80 2.90 -17.49 9.57
CA GLN A 80 3.29 -18.88 9.72
C GLN A 80 3.27 -19.35 11.19
N TYR A 81 3.74 -18.55 12.16
CA TYR A 81 3.61 -18.88 13.58
C TYR A 81 2.15 -18.98 14.03
N PHE A 82 1.29 -18.10 13.53
CA PHE A 82 -0.14 -18.20 13.81
C PHE A 82 -0.73 -19.50 13.24
N GLY A 83 -0.39 -19.86 12.00
CA GLY A 83 -0.80 -21.13 11.38
C GLY A 83 -0.30 -22.36 12.15
N GLN A 84 0.90 -22.29 12.73
CA GLN A 84 1.46 -23.33 13.61
C GLN A 84 0.78 -23.41 14.98
N GLY A 85 0.00 -22.38 15.37
CA GLY A 85 -0.58 -22.26 16.72
C GLY A 85 0.43 -21.78 17.77
N ASN A 86 1.56 -21.22 17.37
CA ASN A 86 2.64 -20.75 18.24
C ASN A 86 2.44 -19.28 18.63
N ASP A 87 1.68 -19.05 19.70
CA ASP A 87 1.40 -17.70 20.22
C ASP A 87 2.67 -16.97 20.68
N GLU A 88 3.72 -17.67 21.16
CA GLU A 88 4.98 -17.04 21.54
C GLU A 88 5.76 -16.55 20.32
N GLY A 89 5.76 -17.32 19.23
CA GLY A 89 6.32 -16.88 17.95
C GLY A 89 5.65 -15.61 17.45
N VAL A 90 4.32 -15.52 17.51
CA VAL A 90 3.56 -14.31 17.16
C VAL A 90 3.94 -13.12 18.07
N ARG A 91 4.09 -13.34 19.40
CA ARG A 91 4.56 -12.29 20.31
C ARG A 91 5.97 -11.79 19.96
N ASN A 92 6.88 -12.70 19.65
CA ASN A 92 8.25 -12.34 19.32
C ASN A 92 8.36 -11.57 18.00
N THR A 93 7.57 -11.93 16.99
CA THR A 93 7.49 -11.17 15.74
C THR A 93 6.86 -9.79 15.97
N PHE A 94 5.83 -9.66 16.82
CA PHE A 94 5.28 -8.36 17.20
C PHE A 94 6.31 -7.49 17.93
N ARG A 95 7.07 -8.05 18.88
CA ARG A 95 8.15 -7.33 19.58
C ARG A 95 9.23 -6.85 18.63
N PHE A 96 9.58 -7.68 17.62
CA PHE A 96 10.51 -7.26 16.58
C PHE A 96 9.96 -6.07 15.77
N LYS A 97 8.69 -6.15 15.32
CA LYS A 97 8.00 -5.04 14.64
C LYS A 97 8.01 -3.77 15.49
N LEU A 98 7.79 -3.90 16.79
CA LEU A 98 7.82 -2.77 17.73
C LEU A 98 9.21 -2.13 17.75
N TRP A 99 10.29 -2.90 17.86
CA TRP A 99 11.64 -2.38 17.87
C TRP A 99 11.99 -1.65 16.58
N ILE A 100 11.82 -2.31 15.44
CA ILE A 100 12.15 -1.68 14.16
C ILE A 100 11.28 -0.44 13.90
N GLY A 101 9.99 -0.50 14.25
CA GLY A 101 9.07 0.60 14.10
C GLY A 101 9.44 1.80 14.99
N VAL A 102 9.80 1.57 16.25
CA VAL A 102 10.26 2.65 17.15
C VAL A 102 11.55 3.28 16.64
N ILE A 103 12.52 2.49 16.18
CA ILE A 103 13.77 3.00 15.61
C ILE A 103 13.50 3.86 14.38
N LEU A 104 12.69 3.37 13.44
CA LEU A 104 12.33 4.10 12.22
C LEU A 104 11.55 5.39 12.53
N THR A 105 10.62 5.34 13.48
CA THR A 105 9.82 6.52 13.88
C THR A 105 10.70 7.55 14.59
N ALA A 106 11.58 7.14 15.49
CA ALA A 106 12.51 8.04 16.16
C ALA A 106 13.48 8.69 15.15
N ALA A 107 14.00 7.92 14.21
CA ALA A 107 14.84 8.45 13.13
C ALA A 107 14.08 9.47 12.27
N ALA A 108 12.85 9.14 11.85
CA ALA A 108 12.01 10.04 11.06
C ALA A 108 11.71 11.35 11.81
N ILE A 109 11.31 11.27 13.10
CA ILE A 109 11.07 12.47 13.93
C ILE A 109 12.34 13.31 14.02
N THR A 110 13.50 12.70 14.27
CA THR A 110 14.78 13.40 14.38
C THR A 110 15.15 14.11 13.06
N ILE A 111 15.02 13.41 11.93
CA ILE A 111 15.30 13.95 10.60
C ILE A 111 14.33 15.11 10.28
N PHE A 112 13.03 14.90 10.49
CA PHE A 112 12.02 15.92 10.18
C PHE A 112 12.07 17.11 11.12
N LEU A 113 12.47 16.97 12.38
CA LEU A 113 12.69 18.11 13.28
C LEU A 113 13.98 18.85 12.94
N GLY A 114 15.07 18.13 12.62
CA GLY A 114 16.37 18.75 12.36
C GLY A 114 16.53 19.31 10.95
N ALA A 115 15.82 18.76 9.97
CA ALA A 115 16.02 19.08 8.55
C ALA A 115 14.72 19.43 7.80
N HIS A 116 13.64 19.85 8.52
CA HIS A 116 12.34 20.15 7.89
C HIS A 116 12.44 21.22 6.79
N GLU A 117 13.17 22.30 7.05
CA GLU A 117 13.32 23.39 6.09
C GLU A 117 14.09 22.96 4.83
N PRO A 118 15.31 22.39 4.90
CA PRO A 118 16.03 21.95 3.71
C PRO A 118 15.27 20.87 2.95
N LEU A 119 14.55 19.94 3.62
CA LEU A 119 13.77 18.91 2.96
C LEU A 119 12.60 19.49 2.14
N ILE A 120 11.87 20.46 2.69
CA ILE A 120 10.78 21.13 1.96
C ILE A 120 11.36 21.97 0.81
N ARG A 121 12.48 22.68 1.04
CA ARG A 121 13.13 23.50 0.00
C ARG A 121 13.59 22.68 -1.20
N LEU A 122 13.94 21.40 -1.05
CA LEU A 122 14.27 20.53 -2.20
C LEU A 122 13.15 20.42 -3.24
N TYR A 123 11.91 20.60 -2.83
CA TYR A 123 10.75 20.57 -3.72
C TYR A 123 10.34 21.94 -4.25
N LEU A 124 10.89 23.02 -3.69
CA LEU A 124 10.59 24.39 -4.07
C LEU A 124 11.57 24.97 -5.13
N THR A 125 12.33 24.11 -5.81
CA THR A 125 13.28 24.50 -6.85
C THR A 125 12.56 24.63 -8.19
N GLY A 126 12.55 25.85 -8.77
CA GLY A 126 12.01 26.16 -10.09
C GLY A 126 11.33 27.52 -10.10
N ASP A 127 11.30 28.13 -11.28
CA ASP A 127 10.61 29.40 -11.58
C ASP A 127 9.07 29.14 -11.58
N GLN A 128 8.51 28.90 -10.41
CA GLN A 128 7.06 28.76 -10.23
C GLN A 128 6.47 30.16 -10.12
N GLY A 129 6.19 30.78 -11.26
CA GLY A 129 5.66 32.14 -11.33
C GLY A 129 4.55 32.41 -10.32
N SER A 130 4.58 33.57 -9.69
CA SER A 130 3.60 34.15 -8.76
C SER A 130 3.28 33.43 -7.44
N GLN A 131 3.84 32.26 -7.13
CA GLN A 131 3.67 31.62 -5.82
C GLN A 131 4.71 32.13 -4.82
N ASP A 132 4.25 32.54 -3.63
CA ASP A 132 5.16 32.89 -2.55
C ASP A 132 5.79 31.62 -1.95
N MET A 133 7.03 31.33 -2.37
CA MET A 133 7.81 30.18 -1.90
C MET A 133 8.02 30.22 -0.37
N ASN A 134 8.13 31.41 0.22
CA ASN A 134 8.29 31.55 1.66
C ASN A 134 6.98 31.22 2.41
N ALA A 135 5.84 31.62 1.86
CA ALA A 135 4.54 31.26 2.42
C ALA A 135 4.31 29.75 2.32
N THR A 136 4.58 29.12 1.18
CA THR A 136 4.50 27.67 0.98
C THR A 136 5.40 26.92 1.98
N LEU A 137 6.62 27.38 2.18
CA LEU A 137 7.56 26.80 3.16
C LEU A 137 7.00 26.92 4.58
N ALA A 138 6.49 28.10 4.97
CA ALA A 138 5.95 28.34 6.31
C ALA A 138 4.72 27.44 6.60
N TYR A 139 3.81 27.29 5.63
CA TYR A 139 2.66 26.38 5.77
C TYR A 139 3.10 24.92 5.84
N GLY A 140 4.06 24.50 5.01
CA GLY A 140 4.63 23.16 5.06
C GLY A 140 5.27 22.85 6.42
N ILE A 141 6.09 23.75 6.95
CA ILE A 141 6.70 23.60 8.28
C ILE A 141 5.64 23.48 9.37
N SER A 142 4.63 24.35 9.37
CA SER A 142 3.56 24.36 10.37
C SER A 142 2.76 23.04 10.32
N TYR A 143 2.42 22.58 9.13
CA TYR A 143 1.74 21.30 8.92
C TYR A 143 2.60 20.12 9.39
N MET A 144 3.88 20.07 8.99
CA MET A 144 4.81 19.01 9.37
C MET A 144 4.95 18.87 10.88
N LYS A 145 5.15 19.99 11.61
CA LYS A 145 5.30 19.98 13.09
C LYS A 145 4.13 19.30 13.79
N VAL A 146 2.91 19.54 13.32
CA VAL A 146 1.71 18.89 13.88
C VAL A 146 1.67 17.43 13.49
N MET A 147 1.96 17.09 12.23
CA MET A 147 1.95 15.72 11.75
C MET A 147 2.95 14.80 12.46
N LEU A 148 4.08 15.35 12.95
CA LEU A 148 5.05 14.56 13.73
C LEU A 148 4.45 13.95 15.01
N VAL A 149 3.47 14.63 15.63
CA VAL A 149 2.73 14.10 16.79
C VAL A 149 1.88 12.88 16.40
N GLY A 150 1.51 12.77 15.13
CA GLY A 150 0.74 11.65 14.58
C GLY A 150 1.57 10.42 14.18
N LEU A 151 2.91 10.51 14.15
CA LEU A 151 3.76 9.37 13.76
C LEU A 151 3.72 8.21 14.77
N PRO A 152 3.81 8.43 16.10
CA PRO A 152 3.69 7.37 17.08
C PRO A 152 2.34 6.60 17.00
N PRO A 153 1.16 7.24 17.02
CA PRO A 153 -0.10 6.50 16.88
C PRO A 153 -0.20 5.79 15.55
N PHE A 154 0.30 6.34 14.44
CA PHE A 154 0.37 5.66 13.16
C PHE A 154 1.19 4.37 13.26
N LEU A 155 2.37 4.42 13.89
CA LEU A 155 3.19 3.23 14.12
C LEU A 155 2.40 2.14 14.85
N PHE A 156 1.79 2.47 15.99
CA PHE A 156 1.04 1.50 16.79
C PHE A 156 -0.14 0.90 16.00
N VAL A 157 -0.86 1.71 15.25
CA VAL A 157 -1.93 1.22 14.36
C VAL A 157 -1.37 0.20 13.36
N GLN A 158 -0.26 0.52 12.68
CA GLN A 158 0.34 -0.39 11.71
C GLN A 158 0.84 -1.70 12.34
N LEU A 159 1.45 -1.65 13.52
CA LEU A 159 1.90 -2.85 14.23
C LEU A 159 0.75 -3.80 14.57
N TYR A 160 -0.31 -3.25 15.17
CA TYR A 160 -1.46 -4.05 15.57
C TYR A 160 -2.28 -4.50 14.36
N ALA A 161 -2.57 -3.59 13.42
CA ALA A 161 -3.38 -3.92 12.25
C ALA A 161 -2.71 -4.98 11.38
N SER A 162 -1.39 -4.89 11.13
CA SER A 162 -0.66 -5.92 10.38
C SER A 162 -0.69 -7.27 11.10
N THR A 163 -0.42 -7.29 12.40
CA THR A 163 -0.41 -8.54 13.18
C THR A 163 -1.81 -9.17 13.26
N LEU A 164 -2.86 -8.37 13.44
CA LEU A 164 -4.24 -8.86 13.43
C LEU A 164 -4.60 -9.47 12.07
N ARG A 165 -4.26 -8.80 10.96
CA ARG A 165 -4.50 -9.33 9.61
C ARG A 165 -3.76 -10.64 9.37
N GLU A 166 -2.50 -10.73 9.75
CA GLU A 166 -1.68 -11.93 9.66
C GLU A 166 -2.22 -13.10 10.51
N CYS A 167 -2.92 -12.77 11.61
CA CYS A 167 -3.69 -13.72 12.41
C CYS A 167 -5.12 -13.97 11.88
N GLY A 168 -5.46 -13.47 10.68
CA GLY A 168 -6.76 -13.66 10.04
C GLY A 168 -7.88 -12.72 10.52
N GLU A 169 -7.58 -11.76 11.41
CA GLU A 169 -8.55 -10.78 11.89
C GLU A 169 -8.45 -9.48 11.09
N THR A 170 -9.26 -9.34 10.06
CA THR A 170 -9.29 -8.17 9.18
C THR A 170 -10.42 -7.19 9.51
N MET A 171 -11.46 -7.66 10.24
CA MET A 171 -12.62 -6.84 10.56
C MET A 171 -12.34 -5.74 11.58
N LEU A 172 -11.50 -6.01 12.59
CA LEU A 172 -11.19 -5.01 13.61
C LEU A 172 -10.35 -3.85 13.04
N PRO A 173 -9.26 -4.07 12.29
CA PRO A 173 -8.55 -2.99 11.61
C PRO A 173 -9.45 -2.18 10.66
N MET A 174 -10.31 -2.86 9.88
CA MET A 174 -11.26 -2.17 9.00
C MET A 174 -12.19 -1.24 9.79
N LYS A 175 -12.85 -1.73 10.84
CA LYS A 175 -13.77 -0.92 11.65
C LYS A 175 -13.07 0.27 12.29
N ALA A 176 -11.86 0.07 12.83
CA ALA A 176 -11.05 1.14 13.42
C ALA A 176 -10.67 2.19 12.37
N GLY A 177 -10.19 1.76 11.20
CA GLY A 177 -9.84 2.64 10.08
C GLY A 177 -11.04 3.44 9.56
N ILE A 178 -12.20 2.82 9.37
CA ILE A 178 -13.42 3.52 8.95
C ILE A 178 -13.82 4.57 9.99
N THR A 179 -13.78 4.23 11.28
CA THR A 179 -14.08 5.20 12.35
C THR A 179 -13.11 6.38 12.32
N ALA A 180 -11.81 6.11 12.15
CA ALA A 180 -10.79 7.15 12.05
C ALA A 180 -11.04 8.08 10.85
N VAL A 181 -11.44 7.53 9.72
CA VAL A 181 -11.79 8.28 8.51
C VAL A 181 -12.97 9.22 8.77
N PHE A 182 -14.02 8.75 9.44
CA PHE A 182 -15.15 9.63 9.82
C PHE A 182 -14.71 10.73 10.76
N VAL A 183 -13.90 10.43 11.77
CA VAL A 183 -13.34 11.42 12.70
C VAL A 183 -12.52 12.44 11.91
N ASN A 184 -11.64 12.00 11.03
CA ASN A 184 -10.82 12.87 10.20
C ASN A 184 -11.69 13.83 9.37
N LEU A 185 -12.69 13.33 8.66
CA LEU A 185 -13.56 14.14 7.80
C LEU A 185 -14.33 15.21 8.60
N VAL A 186 -14.92 14.82 9.74
CA VAL A 186 -15.65 15.74 10.61
C VAL A 186 -14.74 16.82 11.16
N PHE A 187 -13.59 16.46 11.73
CA PHE A 187 -12.67 17.41 12.30
C PHE A 187 -11.94 18.25 11.25
N ASN A 188 -11.70 17.74 10.04
CA ASN A 188 -11.24 18.55 8.91
C ASN A 188 -12.23 19.69 8.63
N TYR A 189 -13.52 19.37 8.49
CA TYR A 189 -14.53 20.38 8.25
C TYR A 189 -14.60 21.44 9.37
N ILE A 190 -14.50 21.01 10.62
CA ILE A 190 -14.55 21.90 11.78
C ILE A 190 -13.31 22.79 11.86
N LEU A 191 -12.11 22.20 11.79
CA LEU A 191 -10.85 22.89 12.10
C LEU A 191 -10.27 23.66 10.90
N ILE A 192 -10.49 23.18 9.67
CA ILE A 192 -10.03 23.91 8.48
C ILE A 192 -10.84 25.21 8.32
N TYR A 193 -12.17 25.11 8.44
CA TYR A 193 -13.08 26.22 8.13
C TYR A 193 -13.57 26.99 9.37
N GLY A 194 -13.19 26.60 10.60
CA GLY A 194 -13.62 27.28 11.82
C GLY A 194 -15.13 27.18 12.09
N LYS A 195 -15.71 26.00 11.88
CA LYS A 195 -17.15 25.78 12.12
C LYS A 195 -17.45 25.42 13.57
N PHE A 196 -18.71 25.56 13.99
CA PHE A 196 -19.20 25.22 15.34
C PHE A 196 -18.46 25.93 16.49
N GLY A 197 -17.95 27.15 16.25
CA GLY A 197 -17.21 27.93 17.25
C GLY A 197 -15.74 27.56 17.42
N ALA A 198 -15.22 26.64 16.62
CA ALA A 198 -13.80 26.33 16.58
C ALA A 198 -13.00 27.43 15.84
N PRO A 199 -11.72 27.66 16.18
CA PRO A 199 -10.88 28.57 15.43
C PRO A 199 -10.61 28.03 14.02
N GLN A 200 -10.55 28.93 13.03
CA GLN A 200 -10.15 28.58 11.66
C GLN A 200 -8.62 28.38 11.62
N LEU A 201 -8.19 27.13 11.56
CA LEU A 201 -6.77 26.77 11.62
C LEU A 201 -6.17 26.45 10.24
N GLY A 202 -6.98 26.39 9.17
CA GLY A 202 -6.51 26.08 7.81
C GLY A 202 -5.73 24.76 7.74
N VAL A 203 -4.51 24.79 7.22
CA VAL A 203 -3.65 23.58 7.07
C VAL A 203 -3.26 22.94 8.39
N VAL A 204 -3.09 23.75 9.45
CA VAL A 204 -2.80 23.24 10.81
C VAL A 204 -4.02 22.48 11.34
N GLY A 205 -5.23 22.93 11.00
CA GLY A 205 -6.48 22.23 11.29
C GLY A 205 -6.57 20.88 10.60
N ALA A 206 -6.16 20.79 9.33
CA ALA A 206 -6.09 19.53 8.59
C ALA A 206 -5.11 18.55 9.25
N ALA A 207 -3.91 19.02 9.62
CA ALA A 207 -2.94 18.19 10.33
C ALA A 207 -3.49 17.71 11.70
N ALA A 208 -4.11 18.61 12.47
CA ALA A 208 -4.68 18.27 13.78
C ALA A 208 -5.81 17.24 13.68
N ALA A 209 -6.69 17.36 12.68
CA ALA A 209 -7.74 16.38 12.40
C ALA A 209 -7.17 15.00 12.05
N THR A 210 -6.12 14.97 11.23
CA THR A 210 -5.43 13.72 10.86
C THR A 210 -4.77 13.10 12.09
N VAL A 211 -4.07 13.86 12.91
CA VAL A 211 -3.43 13.37 14.14
C VAL A 211 -4.50 12.82 15.10
N LEU A 212 -5.58 13.54 15.33
CA LEU A 212 -6.67 13.12 16.20
C LEU A 212 -7.28 11.79 15.71
N SER A 213 -7.54 11.66 14.41
CA SER A 213 -8.08 10.43 13.83
C SER A 213 -7.14 9.23 14.04
N ARG A 214 -5.81 9.44 13.96
CA ARG A 214 -4.81 8.40 14.25
C ARG A 214 -4.83 7.96 15.71
N TYR A 215 -4.99 8.90 16.66
CA TYR A 215 -5.14 8.55 18.08
C TYR A 215 -6.43 7.78 18.36
N VAL A 216 -7.54 8.15 17.71
CA VAL A 216 -8.82 7.41 17.83
C VAL A 216 -8.67 6.00 17.26
N GLU A 217 -8.06 5.84 16.09
CA GLU A 217 -7.79 4.54 15.47
C GLU A 217 -6.94 3.65 16.39
N MET A 218 -5.84 4.20 16.90
CA MET A 218 -4.96 3.52 17.85
C MET A 218 -5.72 3.09 19.12
N ALA A 219 -6.51 3.96 19.70
CA ALA A 219 -7.29 3.67 20.91
C ALA A 219 -8.28 2.52 20.66
N ILE A 220 -9.02 2.54 19.54
CA ILE A 220 -9.97 1.47 19.19
C ILE A 220 -9.24 0.14 19.04
N VAL A 221 -8.15 0.11 18.30
CA VAL A 221 -7.39 -1.13 18.05
C VAL A 221 -6.80 -1.66 19.36
N LEU A 222 -6.14 -0.82 20.16
CA LEU A 222 -5.56 -1.22 21.45
C LEU A 222 -6.60 -1.73 22.43
N ILE A 223 -7.66 -0.94 22.67
CA ILE A 223 -8.70 -1.30 23.67
C ILE A 223 -9.39 -2.60 23.26
N ARG A 224 -9.79 -2.75 22.00
CA ARG A 224 -10.47 -3.97 21.52
C ARG A 224 -9.56 -5.19 21.52
N THR A 225 -8.29 -5.03 21.16
CA THR A 225 -7.34 -6.15 21.12
C THR A 225 -6.97 -6.60 22.53
N HIS A 226 -6.64 -5.69 23.44
CA HIS A 226 -6.30 -6.03 24.83
C HIS A 226 -7.51 -6.38 25.71
N GLY A 227 -8.68 -5.89 25.34
CA GLY A 227 -9.94 -6.22 26.03
C GLY A 227 -10.41 -7.66 25.77
N ASN A 228 -9.98 -8.31 24.67
CA ASN A 228 -10.36 -9.68 24.33
C ASN A 228 -9.15 -10.61 24.17
N LYS A 229 -8.45 -10.84 25.29
CA LYS A 229 -7.23 -11.67 25.34
C LYS A 229 -7.45 -13.14 25.00
N GLU A 230 -8.68 -13.64 25.09
CA GLU A 230 -9.00 -15.03 24.71
C GLU A 230 -9.00 -15.17 23.18
N LYS A 231 -9.56 -14.21 22.49
CA LYS A 231 -9.55 -14.19 21.02
C LYS A 231 -8.16 -13.84 20.48
N TYR A 232 -7.49 -12.85 21.06
CA TYR A 232 -6.19 -12.35 20.63
C TYR A 232 -5.07 -12.82 21.56
N ARG A 233 -4.82 -14.13 21.56
CA ARG A 233 -3.90 -14.80 22.51
C ARG A 233 -2.49 -14.22 22.53
N PHE A 234 -2.00 -13.69 21.41
CA PHE A 234 -0.69 -13.07 21.35
C PHE A 234 -0.56 -11.85 22.29
N THR A 235 -1.66 -11.21 22.68
CA THR A 235 -1.65 -10.07 23.61
C THR A 235 -1.39 -10.47 25.06
N LYS A 236 -1.62 -11.77 25.43
CA LYS A 236 -1.30 -12.26 26.75
C LYS A 236 0.21 -12.19 26.98
N HIS A 237 0.62 -11.43 27.99
CA HIS A 237 2.04 -11.23 28.35
C HIS A 237 2.91 -10.57 27.25
N LEU A 238 2.31 -9.86 26.28
CA LEU A 238 3.01 -9.24 25.15
C LEU A 238 4.14 -8.31 25.61
N TYR A 239 3.87 -7.45 26.58
CA TYR A 239 4.81 -6.46 27.12
C TYR A 239 5.55 -6.91 28.40
N ARG A 240 5.41 -8.17 28.82
CA ARG A 240 6.15 -8.69 29.97
C ARG A 240 7.66 -8.70 29.74
N THR A 241 8.07 -8.90 28.51
CA THR A 241 9.44 -8.75 28.03
C THR A 241 9.43 -8.12 26.65
N ILE A 242 10.43 -7.33 26.33
CA ILE A 242 10.66 -6.77 25.00
C ILE A 242 11.78 -7.48 24.25
N ARG A 243 12.37 -8.54 24.86
CA ARG A 243 13.43 -9.31 24.24
C ARG A 243 12.88 -10.16 23.10
N VAL A 244 13.66 -10.25 22.02
CA VAL A 244 13.40 -11.10 20.85
C VAL A 244 14.58 -12.05 20.72
N PRO A 245 14.37 -13.33 20.47
CA PRO A 245 15.47 -14.28 20.24
C PRO A 245 16.37 -13.82 19.09
N ALA A 246 17.69 -13.83 19.31
CA ALA A 246 18.65 -13.32 18.31
C ALA A 246 18.59 -14.10 16.99
N ALA A 247 18.33 -15.41 17.05
CA ALA A 247 18.18 -16.25 15.86
C ALA A 247 16.97 -15.78 15.01
N LEU A 248 15.83 -15.53 15.64
CA LEU A 248 14.64 -15.02 14.97
C LEU A 248 14.88 -13.61 14.40
N THR A 249 15.52 -12.73 15.17
CA THR A 249 15.88 -11.38 14.72
C THR A 249 16.73 -11.44 13.46
N LYS A 250 17.76 -12.29 13.44
CA LYS A 250 18.61 -12.49 12.26
C LYS A 250 17.82 -12.99 11.05
N GLN A 251 16.96 -13.98 11.25
CA GLN A 251 16.12 -14.54 10.18
C GLN A 251 15.17 -13.49 9.61
N ILE A 252 14.50 -12.70 10.47
CA ILE A 252 13.59 -11.63 10.02
C ILE A 252 14.37 -10.55 9.27
N LEU A 253 15.56 -10.15 9.71
CA LEU A 253 16.38 -9.18 9.02
C LEU A 253 16.82 -9.69 7.63
N ILE A 254 17.29 -10.93 7.53
CA ILE A 254 17.68 -11.52 6.23
C ILE A 254 16.51 -11.58 5.25
N LYS A 255 15.31 -11.96 5.72
CA LYS A 255 14.11 -12.05 4.88
C LYS A 255 13.42 -10.70 4.67
N GLY A 256 13.48 -9.80 5.65
CA GLY A 256 12.81 -8.50 5.60
C GLY A 256 13.56 -7.44 4.83
N THR A 257 14.91 -7.45 4.85
CA THR A 257 15.70 -6.44 4.11
C THR A 257 15.39 -6.40 2.62
N PRO A 258 15.30 -7.53 1.88
CA PRO A 258 14.91 -7.49 0.48
C PRO A 258 13.52 -6.89 0.26
N LEU A 259 12.57 -7.10 1.18
CA LEU A 259 11.22 -6.53 1.07
C LEU A 259 11.22 -5.01 1.32
N MET A 260 11.99 -4.54 2.29
CA MET A 260 12.13 -3.10 2.54
C MET A 260 12.79 -2.39 1.35
N LEU A 261 13.81 -2.99 0.77
CA LEU A 261 14.44 -2.50 -0.45
C LEU A 261 13.46 -2.54 -1.63
N ASN A 262 12.62 -3.58 -1.72
CA ASN A 262 11.61 -3.70 -2.77
C ASN A 262 10.68 -2.49 -2.80
N GLU A 263 10.12 -2.08 -1.67
CA GLU A 263 9.22 -0.93 -1.60
C GLU A 263 9.89 0.36 -2.07
N THR A 264 11.14 0.58 -1.65
CA THR A 264 11.90 1.78 -2.03
C THR A 264 12.25 1.80 -3.52
N PHE A 265 12.78 0.69 -4.03
CA PHE A 265 13.16 0.59 -5.44
C PHE A 265 11.95 0.58 -6.37
N TRP A 266 10.85 -0.04 -5.95
CA TRP A 266 9.60 -0.02 -6.70
C TRP A 266 9.06 1.42 -6.84
N ALA A 267 8.99 2.16 -5.74
CA ALA A 267 8.53 3.55 -5.76
C ALA A 267 9.41 4.44 -6.65
N GLY A 268 10.75 4.28 -6.55
CA GLY A 268 11.69 4.97 -7.42
C GLY A 268 11.51 4.59 -8.90
N GLY A 269 11.32 3.31 -9.20
CA GLY A 269 11.11 2.83 -10.56
C GLY A 269 9.85 3.41 -11.19
N VAL A 270 8.73 3.43 -10.45
CA VAL A 270 7.47 4.03 -10.90
C VAL A 270 7.62 5.54 -11.17
N ALA A 271 8.34 6.25 -10.30
CA ALA A 271 8.61 7.69 -10.50
C ALA A 271 9.42 7.95 -11.79
N ILE A 272 10.43 7.13 -12.08
CA ILE A 272 11.24 7.25 -13.31
C ILE A 272 10.41 6.85 -14.54
N LEU A 273 9.55 5.84 -14.47
CA LEU A 273 8.63 5.52 -15.55
C LEU A 273 7.74 6.72 -15.89
N MET A 274 7.18 7.39 -14.88
CA MET A 274 6.38 8.61 -15.07
C MET A 274 7.20 9.72 -15.73
N GLN A 275 8.47 9.89 -15.34
CA GLN A 275 9.38 10.84 -15.98
C GLN A 275 9.65 10.47 -17.45
N CYS A 276 9.81 9.18 -17.76
CA CYS A 276 9.99 8.75 -19.16
C CYS A 276 8.79 9.12 -20.03
N TYR A 277 7.57 9.02 -19.51
CA TYR A 277 6.36 9.41 -20.23
C TYR A 277 6.18 10.93 -20.33
N SER A 278 6.59 11.68 -19.29
CA SER A 278 6.43 13.15 -19.23
C SER A 278 7.17 13.89 -20.32
N VAL A 279 8.23 13.30 -20.89
CA VAL A 279 8.99 13.86 -22.03
C VAL A 279 8.10 14.06 -23.27
N ARG A 280 6.97 13.34 -23.36
CA ARG A 280 6.03 13.43 -24.48
C ARG A 280 5.03 14.59 -24.36
N GLY A 281 5.09 15.38 -23.26
CA GLY A 281 4.33 16.61 -23.10
C GLY A 281 3.54 16.68 -21.80
N LEU A 282 3.14 17.91 -21.43
CA LEU A 282 2.37 18.17 -20.21
C LEU A 282 0.97 17.53 -20.24
N ASN A 283 0.36 17.45 -21.43
CA ASN A 283 -0.95 16.81 -21.60
C ASN A 283 -0.90 15.34 -21.21
N VAL A 284 0.23 14.65 -21.46
CA VAL A 284 0.45 13.26 -21.06
C VAL A 284 0.46 13.13 -19.53
N VAL A 285 1.17 14.04 -18.86
CA VAL A 285 1.24 14.05 -17.39
C VAL A 285 -0.15 14.26 -16.78
N ALA A 286 -0.91 15.22 -17.31
CA ALA A 286 -2.27 15.50 -16.86
C ALA A 286 -3.20 14.29 -17.08
N ALA A 287 -3.15 13.67 -18.25
CA ALA A 287 -3.95 12.49 -18.58
C ALA A 287 -3.60 11.28 -17.72
N MET A 288 -2.30 11.05 -17.45
CA MET A 288 -1.84 9.97 -16.57
C MET A 288 -2.28 10.19 -15.11
N ASN A 289 -2.26 11.43 -14.61
CA ASN A 289 -2.75 11.73 -13.27
C ASN A 289 -4.24 11.43 -13.12
N ILE A 290 -5.06 11.76 -14.13
CA ILE A 290 -6.48 11.42 -14.16
C ILE A 290 -6.65 9.88 -14.18
N SER A 291 -5.91 9.19 -15.04
CA SER A 291 -5.94 7.73 -15.11
C SER A 291 -5.51 7.07 -13.81
N ASN A 292 -4.42 7.55 -13.18
CA ASN A 292 -3.94 7.01 -11.91
C ASN A 292 -4.95 7.17 -10.77
N THR A 293 -5.70 8.28 -10.75
CA THR A 293 -6.72 8.53 -9.71
C THR A 293 -7.78 7.44 -9.71
N ILE A 294 -8.36 7.13 -10.88
CA ILE A 294 -9.36 6.07 -10.96
C ILE A 294 -8.75 4.70 -10.82
N SER A 295 -7.56 4.47 -11.39
CA SER A 295 -6.85 3.19 -11.28
C SER A 295 -6.60 2.81 -9.83
N ASN A 296 -6.19 3.74 -8.97
CA ASN A 296 -5.97 3.49 -7.55
C ASN A 296 -7.23 2.99 -6.84
N LEU A 297 -8.41 3.45 -7.27
CA LEU A 297 -9.67 3.01 -6.68
C LEU A 297 -10.00 1.55 -7.08
N PHE A 298 -9.73 1.16 -8.34
CA PHE A 298 -9.98 -0.19 -8.83
C PHE A 298 -8.87 -1.19 -8.41
N ASN A 299 -7.64 -0.73 -8.32
CA ASN A 299 -6.48 -1.55 -7.93
C ASN A 299 -6.59 -2.11 -6.49
N VAL A 300 -7.38 -1.47 -5.63
CA VAL A 300 -7.68 -1.97 -4.27
C VAL A 300 -8.10 -3.45 -4.30
N VAL A 301 -8.77 -3.91 -5.34
CA VAL A 301 -9.29 -5.29 -5.45
C VAL A 301 -8.15 -6.29 -5.52
N PHE A 302 -7.23 -6.15 -6.47
CA PHE A 302 -6.13 -7.12 -6.59
C PHE A 302 -5.09 -6.98 -5.47
N ILE A 303 -4.91 -5.77 -4.92
CA ILE A 303 -4.04 -5.55 -3.75
C ILE A 303 -4.57 -6.34 -2.55
N ALA A 304 -5.87 -6.21 -2.22
CA ALA A 304 -6.47 -6.92 -1.10
C ALA A 304 -6.52 -8.44 -1.32
N LEU A 305 -6.68 -8.91 -2.56
CA LEU A 305 -6.57 -10.33 -2.89
C LEU A 305 -5.15 -10.85 -2.69
N GLY A 306 -4.13 -10.08 -3.08
CA GLY A 306 -2.73 -10.40 -2.81
C GLY A 306 -2.44 -10.50 -1.31
N ASP A 307 -2.89 -9.53 -0.51
CA ASP A 307 -2.80 -9.59 0.95
C ASP A 307 -3.47 -10.86 1.51
N SER A 308 -4.62 -11.25 0.94
CA SER A 308 -5.33 -12.47 1.33
C SER A 308 -4.52 -13.74 1.02
N VAL A 309 -3.80 -13.76 -0.12
CA VAL A 309 -2.84 -14.84 -0.41
C VAL A 309 -1.76 -14.91 0.67
N ALA A 310 -1.15 -13.77 1.02
CA ALA A 310 -0.12 -13.74 2.06
C ALA A 310 -0.61 -14.31 3.40
N ILE A 311 -1.82 -13.96 3.79
CA ILE A 311 -2.42 -14.39 5.06
C ILE A 311 -2.78 -15.89 5.02
N ILE A 312 -3.61 -16.28 4.06
CA ILE A 312 -4.17 -17.64 4.01
C ILE A 312 -3.08 -18.67 3.71
N VAL A 313 -2.27 -18.41 2.69
CA VAL A 313 -1.19 -19.33 2.30
C VAL A 313 -0.11 -19.36 3.38
N GLY A 314 0.28 -18.22 3.95
CA GLY A 314 1.24 -18.14 5.04
C GLY A 314 0.83 -19.00 6.25
N GLN A 315 -0.44 -18.94 6.65
CA GLN A 315 -0.98 -19.76 7.75
C GLN A 315 -0.96 -21.25 7.41
N LEU A 316 -1.31 -21.64 6.19
CA LEU A 316 -1.26 -23.05 5.76
C LEU A 316 0.17 -23.59 5.72
N LEU A 317 1.14 -22.80 5.26
CA LEU A 317 2.55 -23.17 5.29
C LEU A 317 3.06 -23.35 6.73
N GLY A 318 2.71 -22.44 7.63
CA GLY A 318 3.04 -22.52 9.05
C GLY A 318 2.45 -23.76 9.72
N ALA A 319 1.22 -24.12 9.37
CA ALA A 319 0.56 -25.33 9.84
C ALA A 319 1.15 -26.65 9.25
N GLY A 320 2.13 -26.57 8.34
CA GLY A 320 2.70 -27.72 7.65
C GLY A 320 1.78 -28.36 6.59
N ARG A 321 0.67 -27.71 6.23
CA ARG A 321 -0.35 -28.21 5.29
C ARG A 321 0.01 -27.88 3.85
N MET A 322 1.14 -28.40 3.35
CA MET A 322 1.76 -27.99 2.07
C MET A 322 0.87 -28.26 0.85
N GLU A 323 0.23 -29.45 0.77
CA GLU A 323 -0.66 -29.79 -0.35
C GLU A 323 -1.91 -28.91 -0.39
N GLU A 324 -2.45 -28.60 0.78
CA GLU A 324 -3.60 -27.71 0.89
C GLU A 324 -3.21 -26.27 0.56
N ALA A 325 -2.02 -25.81 0.97
CA ALA A 325 -1.47 -24.52 0.61
C ALA A 325 -1.38 -24.37 -0.92
N LYS A 326 -0.88 -25.42 -1.61
CA LYS A 326 -0.76 -25.45 -3.07
C LYS A 326 -2.11 -25.43 -3.79
N ASP A 327 -3.09 -26.20 -3.31
CA ASP A 327 -4.44 -26.22 -3.87
C ASP A 327 -5.16 -24.88 -3.66
N THR A 328 -5.07 -24.35 -2.43
CA THR A 328 -5.65 -23.05 -2.05
C THR A 328 -5.05 -21.89 -2.83
N ASP A 329 -3.72 -21.85 -2.96
CA ASP A 329 -3.01 -20.83 -3.74
C ASP A 329 -3.43 -20.82 -5.21
N THR A 330 -3.50 -21.98 -5.83
CA THR A 330 -3.95 -22.12 -7.23
C THR A 330 -5.35 -21.56 -7.42
N LYS A 331 -6.27 -21.83 -6.48
CA LYS A 331 -7.65 -21.32 -6.52
C LYS A 331 -7.71 -19.83 -6.24
N LEU A 332 -6.87 -19.30 -5.31
CA LEU A 332 -6.77 -17.87 -5.01
C LEU A 332 -6.28 -17.07 -6.23
N ILE A 333 -5.22 -17.55 -6.89
CA ILE A 333 -4.70 -16.91 -8.10
C ILE A 333 -5.78 -16.91 -9.20
N ALA A 334 -6.44 -18.05 -9.44
CA ALA A 334 -7.50 -18.14 -10.44
C ALA A 334 -8.67 -17.20 -10.11
N PHE A 335 -9.10 -17.15 -8.86
CA PHE A 335 -10.15 -16.25 -8.41
C PHE A 335 -9.77 -14.79 -8.57
N SER A 336 -8.53 -14.42 -8.21
CA SER A 336 -8.01 -13.04 -8.36
C SER A 336 -8.03 -12.58 -9.81
N VAL A 337 -7.55 -13.43 -10.72
CA VAL A 337 -7.55 -13.13 -12.17
C VAL A 337 -8.97 -13.00 -12.71
N LEU A 338 -9.87 -13.94 -12.39
CA LEU A 338 -11.25 -13.92 -12.87
C LEU A 338 -12.02 -12.69 -12.35
N LEU A 339 -11.86 -12.37 -11.07
CA LEU A 339 -12.50 -11.18 -10.51
C LEU A 339 -11.96 -9.90 -11.16
N CYS A 340 -10.66 -9.82 -11.40
CA CYS A 340 -10.03 -8.66 -12.05
C CYS A 340 -10.35 -8.53 -13.55
N ILE A 341 -10.76 -9.59 -14.22
CA ILE A 341 -11.36 -9.48 -15.57
C ILE A 341 -12.68 -8.70 -15.49
N VAL A 342 -13.54 -9.03 -14.53
CA VAL A 342 -14.83 -8.33 -14.33
C VAL A 342 -14.60 -6.87 -13.91
N ILE A 343 -13.72 -6.65 -12.95
CA ILE A 343 -13.39 -5.30 -12.45
C ILE A 343 -12.72 -4.45 -13.54
N GLY A 344 -11.82 -5.02 -14.34
CA GLY A 344 -11.23 -4.36 -15.50
C GLY A 344 -12.27 -3.98 -16.55
N ALA A 345 -13.23 -4.87 -16.84
CA ALA A 345 -14.34 -4.54 -17.73
C ALA A 345 -15.19 -3.38 -17.20
N LEU A 346 -15.49 -3.36 -15.89
CA LEU A 346 -16.20 -2.24 -15.26
C LEU A 346 -15.39 -0.94 -15.35
N MET A 347 -14.09 -0.98 -15.11
CA MET A 347 -13.20 0.15 -15.23
C MET A 347 -13.17 0.69 -16.68
N ALA A 348 -13.11 -0.19 -17.68
CA ALA A 348 -13.15 0.18 -19.09
C ALA A 348 -14.49 0.83 -19.48
N LEU A 349 -15.61 0.39 -18.91
CA LEU A 349 -16.92 1.02 -19.13
C LEU A 349 -17.00 2.45 -18.56
N VAL A 350 -16.31 2.72 -17.46
CA VAL A 350 -16.28 4.05 -16.82
C VAL A 350 -15.24 4.97 -17.49
N ALA A 351 -14.28 4.43 -18.24
CA ALA A 351 -13.20 5.18 -18.87
C ALA A 351 -13.62 6.44 -19.66
N PRO A 352 -14.67 6.42 -20.50
CA PRO A 352 -15.09 7.62 -21.23
C PRO A 352 -15.79 8.66 -20.35
N LEU A 353 -16.30 8.28 -19.17
CA LEU A 353 -17.10 9.16 -18.30
C LEU A 353 -16.22 9.86 -17.26
N PHE A 354 -15.27 9.17 -16.67
CA PHE A 354 -14.47 9.67 -15.54
C PHE A 354 -13.66 10.95 -15.88
N PRO A 355 -12.95 11.04 -17.01
CA PRO A 355 -12.20 12.26 -17.36
C PRO A 355 -13.08 13.50 -17.55
N ARG A 356 -14.39 13.34 -17.81
CA ARG A 356 -15.33 14.46 -17.96
C ARG A 356 -15.57 15.21 -16.64
N LEU A 357 -15.24 14.61 -15.51
CA LEU A 357 -15.32 15.26 -14.19
C LEU A 357 -14.23 16.32 -14.01
N TYR A 358 -13.21 16.31 -14.85
CA TYR A 358 -12.10 17.27 -14.77
C TYR A 358 -12.29 18.42 -15.73
N ASN A 359 -12.00 19.64 -15.26
CA ASN A 359 -11.98 20.84 -16.10
C ASN A 359 -10.64 20.93 -16.85
N THR A 360 -10.57 20.26 -18.00
CA THR A 360 -9.38 20.17 -18.85
C THR A 360 -9.78 20.12 -20.32
N THR A 361 -8.80 20.09 -21.23
CA THR A 361 -9.03 20.03 -22.67
C THR A 361 -9.59 18.67 -23.10
N ASP A 362 -10.34 18.64 -24.20
CA ASP A 362 -10.89 17.40 -24.75
C ASP A 362 -9.79 16.41 -25.18
N GLU A 363 -8.63 16.92 -25.60
CA GLU A 363 -7.45 16.11 -25.90
C GLU A 363 -6.97 15.33 -24.66
N VAL A 364 -6.82 16.01 -23.51
CA VAL A 364 -6.41 15.40 -22.25
C VAL A 364 -7.46 14.39 -21.76
N ARG A 365 -8.76 14.72 -21.90
CA ARG A 365 -9.86 13.79 -21.55
C ARG A 365 -9.82 12.53 -22.38
N HIS A 366 -9.62 12.67 -23.70
CA HIS A 366 -9.53 11.53 -24.62
C HIS A 366 -8.30 10.67 -24.30
N MET A 367 -7.14 11.29 -24.09
CA MET A 367 -5.90 10.61 -23.70
C MET A 367 -6.06 9.85 -22.38
N ALA A 368 -6.66 10.48 -21.36
CA ALA A 368 -6.93 9.83 -20.08
C ALA A 368 -7.85 8.63 -20.22
N ALA A 369 -8.91 8.74 -21.05
CA ALA A 369 -9.82 7.62 -21.30
C ALA A 369 -9.09 6.41 -21.92
N ILE A 370 -8.19 6.64 -22.87
CA ILE A 370 -7.37 5.56 -23.47
C ILE A 370 -6.46 4.93 -22.42
N PHE A 371 -5.73 5.71 -21.62
CA PHE A 371 -4.88 5.17 -20.57
C PHE A 371 -5.68 4.35 -19.53
N ILE A 372 -6.89 4.79 -19.18
CA ILE A 372 -7.78 4.03 -18.28
C ILE A 372 -8.14 2.67 -18.91
N VAL A 373 -8.46 2.62 -20.19
CA VAL A 373 -8.75 1.37 -20.92
C VAL A 373 -7.53 0.46 -20.95
N GLU A 374 -6.34 1.02 -21.24
CA GLU A 374 -5.09 0.24 -21.24
C GLU A 374 -4.82 -0.36 -19.87
N VAL A 375 -4.92 0.40 -18.78
CA VAL A 375 -4.77 -0.12 -17.41
C VAL A 375 -5.81 -1.19 -17.11
N ALA A 376 -7.07 -0.98 -17.52
CA ALA A 376 -8.15 -1.94 -17.34
C ALA A 376 -7.87 -3.28 -18.03
N MET A 377 -7.28 -3.28 -19.22
CA MET A 377 -6.88 -4.48 -19.95
C MET A 377 -5.79 -5.26 -19.20
N PHE A 378 -4.89 -4.57 -18.49
CA PHE A 378 -3.81 -5.19 -17.73
C PHE A 378 -4.18 -5.55 -16.29
N MET A 379 -5.40 -5.24 -15.82
CA MET A 379 -5.83 -5.61 -14.46
C MET A 379 -5.72 -7.12 -14.16
N PRO A 380 -6.12 -8.05 -15.04
CA PRO A 380 -5.94 -9.48 -14.80
C PRO A 380 -4.46 -9.89 -14.72
N VAL A 381 -3.60 -9.25 -15.52
CA VAL A 381 -2.14 -9.43 -15.51
C VAL A 381 -1.59 -9.00 -14.14
N ASN A 382 -1.97 -7.80 -13.67
CA ASN A 382 -1.57 -7.28 -12.38
C ASN A 382 -2.07 -8.15 -11.22
N ALA A 383 -3.29 -8.68 -11.31
CA ALA A 383 -3.83 -9.60 -10.32
C ALA A 383 -3.01 -10.90 -10.23
N PHE A 384 -2.62 -11.47 -11.37
CA PHE A 384 -1.75 -12.64 -11.40
C PHE A 384 -0.36 -12.34 -10.80
N LEU A 385 0.25 -11.23 -11.19
CA LEU A 385 1.56 -10.81 -10.70
C LEU A 385 1.56 -10.57 -9.20
N HIS A 386 0.55 -9.86 -8.69
CA HIS A 386 0.40 -9.58 -7.26
C HIS A 386 0.19 -10.87 -6.45
N ALA A 387 -0.71 -11.73 -6.89
CA ALA A 387 -0.92 -13.02 -6.25
C ALA A 387 0.36 -13.86 -6.24
N SER A 388 1.06 -13.98 -7.38
CA SER A 388 2.33 -14.71 -7.48
C SER A 388 3.43 -14.12 -6.59
N TYR A 389 3.52 -12.79 -6.50
CA TYR A 389 4.43 -12.10 -5.60
C TYR A 389 4.17 -12.48 -4.15
N PHE A 390 2.93 -12.43 -3.70
CA PHE A 390 2.57 -12.77 -2.33
C PHE A 390 2.69 -14.27 -2.03
N THR A 391 2.45 -15.14 -3.00
CA THR A 391 2.73 -16.58 -2.91
C THR A 391 4.20 -16.84 -2.62
N LEU A 392 5.11 -16.30 -3.43
CA LEU A 392 6.56 -16.45 -3.24
C LEU A 392 7.03 -15.87 -1.91
N ARG A 393 6.49 -14.72 -1.53
CA ARG A 393 6.76 -14.03 -0.28
C ARG A 393 6.33 -14.85 0.93
N SER A 394 5.15 -15.49 0.89
CA SER A 394 4.62 -16.32 1.99
C SER A 394 5.53 -17.48 2.34
N GLY A 395 6.26 -18.04 1.38
CA GLY A 395 7.29 -19.07 1.57
C GLY A 395 8.68 -18.52 1.91
N GLY A 396 8.81 -17.21 2.19
CA GLY A 396 10.07 -16.58 2.57
C GLY A 396 11.08 -16.41 1.42
N LYS A 397 10.64 -16.48 0.15
CA LYS A 397 11.50 -16.26 -1.03
C LYS A 397 11.65 -14.77 -1.38
N THR A 398 12.00 -13.97 -0.39
CA THR A 398 11.98 -12.50 -0.47
C THR A 398 13.03 -11.90 -1.42
N ILE A 399 14.16 -12.56 -1.61
CA ILE A 399 15.14 -12.15 -2.64
C ILE A 399 14.55 -12.36 -4.04
N ILE A 400 13.86 -13.50 -4.25
CA ILE A 400 13.21 -13.77 -5.54
C ILE A 400 12.12 -12.74 -5.80
N THR A 401 11.32 -12.37 -4.79
CA THR A 401 10.28 -11.33 -4.95
C THR A 401 10.88 -9.96 -5.25
N PHE A 402 12.00 -9.59 -4.64
CA PHE A 402 12.71 -8.36 -4.94
C PHE A 402 13.23 -8.32 -6.40
N LEU A 403 13.84 -9.42 -6.86
CA LEU A 403 14.29 -9.54 -8.25
C LEU A 403 13.12 -9.52 -9.25
N PHE A 404 12.05 -10.22 -8.91
CA PHE A 404 10.84 -10.35 -9.72
C PHE A 404 10.09 -9.03 -9.89
N ASP A 405 10.06 -8.19 -8.87
CA ASP A 405 9.31 -6.94 -8.87
C ASP A 405 10.21 -5.74 -9.15
N SER A 406 11.00 -5.30 -8.17
CA SER A 406 11.75 -4.06 -8.27
C SER A 406 12.92 -4.11 -9.26
N VAL A 407 13.75 -5.16 -9.21
CA VAL A 407 14.90 -5.24 -10.13
C VAL A 407 14.40 -5.31 -11.58
N PHE A 408 13.31 -6.02 -11.84
CA PHE A 408 12.71 -6.10 -13.17
C PHE A 408 12.28 -4.71 -13.69
N ILE A 409 11.65 -3.88 -12.84
CA ILE A 409 11.29 -2.50 -13.24
C ILE A 409 12.52 -1.72 -13.69
N TRP A 410 13.60 -1.75 -12.92
CA TRP A 410 14.81 -0.99 -13.21
C TRP A 410 15.60 -1.52 -14.40
N VAL A 411 15.68 -2.83 -14.57
CA VAL A 411 16.51 -3.46 -15.60
C VAL A 411 15.76 -3.62 -16.93
N VAL A 412 14.44 -3.73 -16.89
CA VAL A 412 13.63 -4.00 -18.10
C VAL A 412 12.66 -2.86 -18.39
N SER A 413 11.72 -2.57 -17.46
CA SER A 413 10.63 -1.63 -17.75
C SER A 413 11.12 -0.20 -17.96
N VAL A 414 12.03 0.30 -17.12
CA VAL A 414 12.60 1.65 -17.24
C VAL A 414 13.44 1.83 -18.51
N PRO A 415 14.38 0.93 -18.85
CA PRO A 415 15.12 1.04 -20.11
C PRO A 415 14.22 0.98 -21.35
N VAL A 416 13.22 0.10 -21.36
CA VAL A 416 12.24 0.03 -22.46
C VAL A 416 11.47 1.33 -22.57
N ALA A 417 10.92 1.85 -21.46
CA ALA A 417 10.20 3.12 -21.47
C ALA A 417 11.09 4.30 -21.92
N PHE A 418 12.33 4.34 -21.44
CA PHE A 418 13.30 5.36 -21.82
C PHE A 418 13.62 5.32 -23.32
N CYS A 419 13.91 4.13 -23.85
CA CYS A 419 14.23 3.97 -25.27
C CYS A 419 13.03 4.32 -26.16
N LEU A 420 11.86 3.79 -25.83
CA LEU A 420 10.65 4.04 -26.62
C LEU A 420 10.23 5.53 -26.57
N SER A 421 10.32 6.17 -25.41
CA SER A 421 9.90 7.56 -25.26
C SER A 421 10.83 8.57 -25.95
N ARG A 422 12.13 8.28 -26.05
CA ARG A 422 13.13 9.24 -26.55
C ARG A 422 13.61 8.96 -27.97
N PHE A 423 13.69 7.68 -28.37
CA PHE A 423 14.33 7.30 -29.62
C PHE A 423 13.34 6.77 -30.68
N THR A 424 12.04 6.76 -30.40
CA THR A 424 11.02 6.34 -31.39
C THR A 424 9.99 7.45 -31.65
N GLY A 425 9.40 7.42 -32.84
CA GLY A 425 8.28 8.29 -33.23
C GLY A 425 6.91 7.70 -32.85
N LEU A 426 6.85 6.67 -31.98
CA LEU A 426 5.60 6.02 -31.60
C LEU A 426 4.70 6.98 -30.81
N SER A 427 3.38 6.80 -30.92
CA SER A 427 2.42 7.52 -30.09
C SER A 427 2.58 7.14 -28.62
N ILE A 428 2.23 8.06 -27.72
CA ILE A 428 2.33 7.80 -26.28
C ILE A 428 1.47 6.61 -25.84
N TYR A 429 0.35 6.36 -26.50
CA TYR A 429 -0.51 5.19 -26.25
C TYR A 429 0.22 3.89 -26.57
N ALA A 430 0.86 3.81 -27.74
CA ALA A 430 1.65 2.64 -28.09
C ALA A 430 2.83 2.41 -27.13
N ILE A 431 3.50 3.48 -26.70
CA ILE A 431 4.60 3.41 -25.74
C ILE A 431 4.09 2.86 -24.39
N TYR A 432 3.00 3.43 -23.88
CA TYR A 432 2.42 3.03 -22.58
C TYR A 432 1.97 1.58 -22.62
N PHE A 433 1.24 1.18 -23.67
CA PHE A 433 0.80 -0.20 -23.88
C PHE A 433 1.99 -1.18 -23.97
N MET A 434 3.04 -0.84 -24.73
CA MET A 434 4.24 -1.68 -24.87
C MET A 434 4.96 -1.86 -23.55
N VAL A 435 5.14 -0.78 -22.76
CA VAL A 435 5.78 -0.86 -21.46
C VAL A 435 4.97 -1.72 -20.48
N MET A 436 3.63 -1.59 -20.49
CA MET A 436 2.78 -2.49 -19.69
C MET A 436 2.86 -3.94 -20.17
N SER A 437 3.00 -4.17 -21.49
CA SER A 437 3.12 -5.50 -22.05
C SER A 437 4.38 -6.25 -21.64
N VAL A 438 5.43 -5.53 -21.23
CA VAL A 438 6.66 -6.13 -20.69
C VAL A 438 6.37 -6.97 -19.43
N ASP A 439 5.33 -6.62 -18.67
CA ASP A 439 4.91 -7.37 -17.49
C ASP A 439 4.41 -8.80 -17.81
N LEU A 440 4.07 -9.11 -19.07
CA LEU A 440 3.77 -10.46 -19.49
C LEU A 440 4.99 -11.40 -19.34
N ILE A 441 6.21 -10.87 -19.45
CA ILE A 441 7.45 -11.62 -19.16
C ILE A 441 7.46 -12.03 -17.69
N LYS A 442 7.10 -11.09 -16.79
CA LYS A 442 6.96 -11.38 -15.35
C LYS A 442 5.90 -12.46 -15.10
N CYS A 443 4.78 -12.46 -15.86
CA CYS A 443 3.77 -13.51 -15.75
C CYS A 443 4.33 -14.90 -16.05
N VAL A 444 5.15 -15.04 -17.09
CA VAL A 444 5.78 -16.33 -17.41
C VAL A 444 6.72 -16.76 -16.28
N ILE A 445 7.56 -15.86 -15.79
CA ILE A 445 8.49 -16.14 -14.69
C ILE A 445 7.70 -16.52 -13.42
N GLY A 446 6.69 -15.73 -13.05
CA GLY A 446 5.83 -15.97 -11.90
C GLY A 446 5.12 -17.33 -11.99
N PHE A 447 4.55 -17.65 -13.15
CA PHE A 447 3.91 -18.93 -13.37
C PHE A 447 4.87 -20.12 -13.18
N VAL A 448 6.08 -20.03 -13.73
CA VAL A 448 7.10 -21.09 -13.59
C VAL A 448 7.51 -21.26 -12.13
N LEU A 449 7.76 -20.15 -11.41
CA LEU A 449 8.17 -20.19 -10.01
C LEU A 449 7.09 -20.74 -9.09
N VAL A 450 5.84 -20.29 -9.27
CA VAL A 450 4.69 -20.80 -8.50
C VAL A 450 4.45 -22.27 -8.77
N LYS A 451 4.47 -22.68 -10.06
CA LYS A 451 4.26 -24.07 -10.46
C LYS A 451 5.34 -25.03 -9.94
N LYS A 452 6.61 -24.58 -9.91
CA LYS A 452 7.73 -25.34 -9.33
C LYS A 452 7.61 -25.53 -7.82
N GLY A 453 6.75 -24.78 -7.13
CA GLY A 453 6.54 -24.89 -5.70
C GLY A 453 7.76 -24.45 -4.85
N VAL A 454 8.62 -23.57 -5.38
CA VAL A 454 9.81 -23.08 -4.65
C VAL A 454 9.44 -22.35 -3.35
N TRP A 455 8.22 -21.91 -3.23
CA TRP A 455 7.64 -21.20 -2.11
C TRP A 455 7.04 -22.12 -1.02
N LEU A 456 6.87 -23.42 -1.31
CA LEU A 456 6.32 -24.40 -0.34
C LEU A 456 7.33 -24.67 0.75
N GLN A 457 7.47 -23.73 1.68
CA GLN A 457 8.42 -23.80 2.80
C GLN A 457 7.76 -23.34 4.09
N ASN A 458 7.94 -24.13 5.13
CA ASN A 458 7.70 -23.73 6.51
C ASN A 458 8.99 -23.11 7.05
N ILE A 459 9.03 -21.79 7.21
CA ILE A 459 10.22 -21.06 7.68
C ILE A 459 10.27 -20.95 9.21
N VAL A 460 9.26 -21.46 9.90
CA VAL A 460 9.14 -21.45 11.37
C VAL A 460 9.19 -22.86 11.96
N ALA A 461 9.36 -23.91 11.13
CA ALA A 461 9.67 -25.23 11.59
C ALA A 461 11.03 -25.22 12.28
N GLU A 462 11.09 -25.79 13.49
CA GLU A 462 12.32 -25.99 14.24
C GLU A 462 13.18 -27.12 13.64
#